data_cc1492913891c1475c036c7b7d692c70
#
_entry.id   cc1492913891c1475c036c7b7d692c70
#
_cell.length_a   1.000
_cell.length_b   1.000
_cell.length_c   1.000
_cell.angle_alpha   90.00
_cell.angle_beta   90.00
_cell.angle_gamma   90.00
#
_symmetry.space_group_name_H-M   'P 1'
#
loop_
_entity.id
_entity.type
_entity.pdbx_description
1 polymer ?
#
loop_
_entity_poly.entity_id
_entity_poly.type
_entity_poly.pdbx_seq_one_letter_code
_entity_poly.pdbx_strand_id
1 'polypeptide(L)'
;MPKRSFHWLLVAGLATGTLWPSNDPFVGKWKLNPSKSKLTDRMKVEVAGPNKYALDVGGGVETIVADGTDQPGLSGTTVSITVGGPDAWKIVRKKDGRTLVTGTWMLSKDGQTLTDAFRANQQDGSTLSLDYVYKRTTPGSGFVATWESTSEQMNSVVEFQIEPYQGDGLTFVTPAAHQTLKLIFDGKDHPNVGPDVPAGSAYSARRLNERTLEITDKIKDKVTNTQQFELSPDLKTLTQTAHPADQGAANILVFERE
;
A
#
# COMPACT_ATOMS: atom_id res chain seq x y z
N MET A 1 72.14 -18.80 -23.71
CA MET A 1 71.00 -19.03 -22.80
C MET A 1 69.81 -18.26 -23.36
N PRO A 2 68.79 -18.93 -23.88
CA PRO A 2 67.70 -18.21 -24.54
C PRO A 2 66.62 -17.81 -23.51
N LYS A 3 66.21 -16.56 -23.57
CA LYS A 3 65.04 -16.00 -22.86
C LYS A 3 63.76 -16.44 -23.59
N ARG A 4 62.92 -17.19 -22.90
CA ARG A 4 61.54 -17.53 -23.34
C ARG A 4 60.61 -16.37 -23.00
N SER A 5 60.08 -15.68 -24.03
CA SER A 5 59.03 -14.72 -23.89
C SER A 5 57.67 -15.44 -23.81
N PHE A 6 56.97 -15.29 -22.68
CA PHE A 6 55.60 -15.79 -22.50
C PHE A 6 54.65 -14.68 -22.98
N HIS A 7 53.93 -14.94 -24.07
CA HIS A 7 52.85 -14.07 -24.54
C HIS A 7 51.60 -14.39 -23.71
N TRP A 8 51.17 -13.45 -22.91
CA TRP A 8 49.85 -13.47 -22.30
C TRP A 8 48.81 -12.99 -23.31
N LEU A 9 48.00 -13.88 -23.82
CA LEU A 9 46.78 -13.55 -24.55
C LEU A 9 45.75 -13.05 -23.56
N LEU A 10 45.52 -11.74 -23.50
CA LEU A 10 44.39 -11.12 -22.84
C LEU A 10 43.15 -11.42 -23.70
N VAL A 11 42.39 -12.44 -23.33
CA VAL A 11 41.02 -12.61 -23.81
C VAL A 11 40.16 -11.60 -23.06
N ALA A 12 39.92 -10.46 -23.70
CA ALA A 12 38.88 -9.53 -23.27
C ALA A 12 37.54 -10.22 -23.50
N GLY A 13 36.99 -10.82 -22.45
CA GLY A 13 35.62 -11.26 -22.45
C GLY A 13 34.70 -10.04 -22.55
N LEU A 14 34.21 -9.78 -23.75
CA LEU A 14 33.05 -8.93 -23.94
C LEU A 14 31.90 -9.58 -23.20
N ALA A 15 31.63 -9.13 -21.97
CA ALA A 15 30.35 -9.34 -21.35
C ALA A 15 29.33 -8.58 -22.20
N THR A 16 28.79 -9.27 -23.21
CA THR A 16 27.57 -8.86 -23.88
C THR A 16 26.46 -8.98 -22.85
N GLY A 17 26.29 -7.91 -22.08
CA GLY A 17 25.03 -7.69 -21.39
C GLY A 17 23.95 -7.74 -22.46
N THR A 18 23.19 -8.82 -22.50
CA THR A 18 21.98 -8.89 -23.29
C THR A 18 21.06 -7.81 -22.74
N LEU A 19 21.07 -6.66 -23.40
CA LEU A 19 19.99 -5.70 -23.31
C LEU A 19 18.78 -6.45 -23.85
N TRP A 20 18.00 -7.05 -22.95
CA TRP A 20 16.70 -7.55 -23.28
C TRP A 20 15.88 -6.32 -23.69
N PRO A 21 15.43 -6.18 -24.94
CA PRO A 21 14.44 -5.18 -25.25
C PRO A 21 13.21 -5.60 -24.47
N SER A 22 12.88 -4.85 -23.45
CA SER A 22 11.69 -5.10 -22.65
C SER A 22 10.48 -4.73 -23.49
N ASN A 23 9.99 -5.69 -24.27
CA ASN A 23 8.69 -5.62 -24.93
C ASN A 23 7.55 -5.98 -23.98
N ASP A 24 7.83 -6.08 -22.68
CA ASP A 24 6.78 -6.37 -21.72
C ASP A 24 5.78 -5.20 -21.68
N PRO A 25 4.49 -5.45 -21.95
CA PRO A 25 3.50 -4.38 -22.09
C PRO A 25 3.24 -3.63 -20.76
N PHE A 26 3.63 -4.17 -19.61
CA PHE A 26 3.50 -3.50 -18.32
C PHE A 26 4.59 -2.46 -18.07
N VAL A 27 5.76 -2.57 -18.74
CA VAL A 27 6.88 -1.68 -18.52
C VAL A 27 6.54 -0.25 -18.93
N GLY A 28 6.82 0.71 -18.03
CA GLY A 28 6.55 2.12 -18.24
C GLY A 28 6.28 2.87 -16.95
N LYS A 29 5.93 4.14 -17.09
CA LYS A 29 5.49 5.00 -16.00
C LYS A 29 3.97 5.07 -15.98
N TRP A 30 3.41 5.00 -14.79
CA TRP A 30 1.99 4.92 -14.54
C TRP A 30 1.57 5.96 -13.52
N LYS A 31 0.58 6.76 -13.88
CA LYS A 31 0.03 7.81 -13.04
C LYS A 31 -1.42 7.55 -12.71
N LEU A 32 -1.77 7.59 -11.43
CA LEU A 32 -3.13 7.38 -10.98
C LEU A 32 -4.07 8.44 -11.56
N ASN A 33 -5.20 7.97 -12.08
CA ASN A 33 -6.34 8.80 -12.41
C ASN A 33 -7.42 8.68 -11.32
N PRO A 34 -7.50 9.62 -10.37
CA PRO A 34 -8.45 9.53 -9.26
C PRO A 34 -9.92 9.49 -9.71
N SER A 35 -10.24 10.19 -10.80
CA SER A 35 -11.63 10.26 -11.29
C SER A 35 -12.16 8.95 -11.88
N LYS A 36 -11.26 8.03 -12.28
CA LYS A 36 -11.58 6.69 -12.77
C LYS A 36 -11.41 5.61 -11.71
N SER A 37 -10.83 5.98 -10.57
CA SER A 37 -10.55 5.06 -9.46
C SER A 37 -11.70 5.02 -8.47
N LYS A 38 -11.87 3.88 -7.82
CA LYS A 38 -12.84 3.69 -6.74
C LYS A 38 -12.14 3.01 -5.58
N LEU A 39 -11.96 3.76 -4.52
CA LEU A 39 -11.53 3.23 -3.24
C LEU A 39 -12.78 2.84 -2.42
N THR A 40 -12.61 1.88 -1.56
CA THR A 40 -13.59 1.51 -0.54
C THR A 40 -12.84 1.27 0.75
N ASP A 41 -13.41 1.70 1.84
CA ASP A 41 -12.83 1.47 3.15
C ASP A 41 -13.92 1.15 4.18
N ARG A 42 -13.55 0.31 5.12
CA ARG A 42 -14.40 -0.06 6.23
C ARG A 42 -13.59 -0.03 7.51
N MET A 43 -14.12 0.62 8.52
CA MET A 43 -13.53 0.60 9.84
C MET A 43 -14.55 0.29 10.91
N LYS A 44 -14.08 -0.23 12.04
CA LYS A 44 -14.91 -0.55 13.21
C LYS A 44 -14.28 0.02 14.46
N VAL A 45 -15.11 0.66 15.28
CA VAL A 45 -14.72 1.16 16.59
C VAL A 45 -15.64 0.55 17.64
N GLU A 46 -15.07 -0.08 18.64
CA GLU A 46 -15.79 -0.69 19.76
C GLU A 46 -15.25 -0.18 21.10
N VAL A 47 -16.10 -0.16 22.12
CA VAL A 47 -15.67 0.16 23.49
C VAL A 47 -14.91 -1.06 24.05
N ALA A 48 -13.69 -0.83 24.54
CA ALA A 48 -12.85 -1.84 25.21
C ALA A 48 -12.63 -1.54 26.71
N GLY A 49 -13.21 -0.44 27.22
CA GLY A 49 -13.12 0.00 28.62
C GLY A 49 -13.32 1.51 28.76
N PRO A 50 -13.18 2.06 29.96
CA PRO A 50 -13.24 3.50 30.17
C PRO A 50 -12.20 4.23 29.33
N ASN A 51 -12.64 5.13 28.46
CA ASN A 51 -11.80 5.90 27.52
C ASN A 51 -10.88 5.01 26.67
N LYS A 52 -11.25 3.74 26.45
CA LYS A 52 -10.46 2.73 25.74
C LYS A 52 -11.27 2.13 24.61
N TYR A 53 -10.69 2.06 23.43
CA TYR A 53 -11.37 1.67 22.21
C TYR A 53 -10.58 0.59 21.46
N ALA A 54 -11.29 -0.38 20.91
CA ALA A 54 -10.78 -1.32 19.93
C ALA A 54 -11.07 -0.75 18.54
N LEU A 55 -10.02 -0.52 17.78
CA LEU A 55 -10.07 0.00 16.42
C LEU A 55 -9.67 -1.08 15.43
N ASP A 56 -10.53 -1.34 14.47
CA ASP A 56 -10.23 -2.10 13.28
C ASP A 56 -10.32 -1.16 12.08
N VAL A 57 -9.16 -0.73 11.61
CA VAL A 57 -9.00 0.16 10.44
C VAL A 57 -8.28 -0.58 9.30
N GLY A 58 -8.41 -1.92 9.30
CA GLY A 58 -7.68 -2.81 8.40
C GLY A 58 -6.36 -3.31 8.99
N GLY A 59 -5.99 -4.54 8.62
CA GLY A 59 -4.77 -5.19 9.08
C GLY A 59 -4.82 -5.79 10.50
N GLY A 60 -5.92 -5.61 11.23
CA GLY A 60 -6.14 -6.16 12.56
C GLY A 60 -6.71 -5.16 13.56
N VAL A 61 -7.04 -5.66 14.77
CA VAL A 61 -7.62 -4.85 15.83
C VAL A 61 -6.53 -4.32 16.75
N GLU A 62 -6.57 -3.02 17.03
CA GLU A 62 -5.72 -2.35 18.02
C GLU A 62 -6.55 -1.80 19.15
N THR A 63 -6.07 -1.94 20.39
CA THR A 63 -6.78 -1.42 21.57
C THR A 63 -6.03 -0.25 22.15
N ILE A 64 -6.62 0.95 22.08
CA ILE A 64 -5.97 2.22 22.39
C ILE A 64 -6.78 2.98 23.44
N VAL A 65 -6.10 3.58 24.42
CA VAL A 65 -6.70 4.56 25.34
C VAL A 65 -6.66 5.93 24.67
N ALA A 66 -7.79 6.62 24.63
CA ALA A 66 -7.89 7.93 23.98
C ALA A 66 -7.49 9.06 24.97
N ASP A 67 -6.20 9.10 25.32
CA ASP A 67 -5.59 10.07 26.24
C ASP A 67 -4.45 10.90 25.61
N GLY A 68 -4.23 10.72 24.31
CA GLY A 68 -3.19 11.41 23.56
C GLY A 68 -1.79 10.78 23.68
N THR A 69 -1.60 9.73 24.48
CA THR A 69 -0.31 9.07 24.62
C THR A 69 -0.06 8.04 23.52
N ASP A 70 1.20 7.87 23.12
CA ASP A 70 1.60 6.83 22.17
C ASP A 70 1.52 5.45 22.83
N GLN A 71 0.80 4.52 22.24
CA GLN A 71 0.59 3.15 22.71
C GLN A 71 1.01 2.13 21.65
N PRO A 72 1.38 0.90 22.05
CA PRO A 72 1.74 -0.14 21.08
C PRO A 72 0.62 -0.39 20.07
N GLY A 73 0.97 -0.33 18.80
CA GLY A 73 0.11 -0.63 17.66
C GLY A 73 0.60 -1.84 16.87
N LEU A 74 -0.06 -2.13 15.77
CA LEU A 74 0.30 -3.23 14.87
C LEU A 74 1.65 -2.98 14.19
N SER A 75 2.32 -4.07 13.80
CA SER A 75 3.55 -4.05 13.00
C SER A 75 4.70 -3.21 13.57
N GLY A 76 4.81 -3.12 14.91
CA GLY A 76 5.86 -2.38 15.59
C GLY A 76 5.71 -0.86 15.51
N THR A 77 4.50 -0.38 15.26
CA THR A 77 4.17 1.05 15.32
C THR A 77 3.66 1.44 16.70
N THR A 78 3.53 2.74 16.94
CA THR A 78 2.71 3.28 18.04
C THR A 78 1.52 4.04 17.47
N VAL A 79 0.43 4.07 18.24
CA VAL A 79 -0.78 4.81 17.88
C VAL A 79 -1.21 5.65 19.09
N SER A 80 -1.64 6.87 18.84
CA SER A 80 -2.27 7.74 19.83
C SER A 80 -3.59 8.29 19.31
N ILE A 81 -4.56 8.48 20.20
CA ILE A 81 -5.83 9.15 19.96
C ILE A 81 -5.93 10.33 20.90
N THR A 82 -5.99 11.54 20.33
CA THR A 82 -6.26 12.78 21.06
C THR A 82 -7.71 13.17 20.83
N VAL A 83 -8.46 13.31 21.91
CA VAL A 83 -9.86 13.77 21.88
C VAL A 83 -9.89 15.28 21.82
N GLY A 84 -10.36 15.84 20.71
CA GLY A 84 -10.54 17.29 20.51
C GLY A 84 -11.93 17.80 20.92
N GLY A 85 -12.84 16.86 21.25
CA GLY A 85 -14.23 17.12 21.64
C GLY A 85 -15.08 15.87 21.45
N PRO A 86 -16.39 15.93 21.70
CA PRO A 86 -17.28 14.78 21.58
C PRO A 86 -17.40 14.25 20.14
N ASP A 87 -17.08 15.09 19.17
CA ASP A 87 -17.23 14.87 17.74
C ASP A 87 -15.89 14.94 16.97
N ALA A 88 -14.74 15.07 17.67
CA ALA A 88 -13.45 15.25 17.05
C ALA A 88 -12.37 14.36 17.66
N TRP A 89 -11.73 13.51 16.85
CA TRP A 89 -10.54 12.75 17.22
C TRP A 89 -9.39 13.05 16.26
N LYS A 90 -8.17 13.11 16.83
CA LYS A 90 -6.93 13.09 16.05
C LYS A 90 -6.20 11.79 16.35
N ILE A 91 -5.97 11.00 15.31
CA ILE A 91 -5.23 9.75 15.37
C ILE A 91 -3.84 9.98 14.79
N VAL A 92 -2.80 9.50 15.46
CA VAL A 92 -1.42 9.57 14.94
C VAL A 92 -0.79 8.20 15.06
N ARG A 93 -0.23 7.71 13.97
CA ARG A 93 0.58 6.48 13.94
C ARG A 93 2.04 6.84 13.68
N LYS A 94 2.94 6.25 14.47
CA LYS A 94 4.38 6.47 14.35
C LYS A 94 5.12 5.14 14.29
N LYS A 95 6.33 5.17 13.70
CA LYS A 95 7.31 4.10 13.75
C LYS A 95 8.68 4.73 14.04
N ASP A 96 9.37 4.25 15.05
CA ASP A 96 10.70 4.76 15.45
C ASP A 96 10.73 6.29 15.61
N GLY A 97 9.65 6.85 16.22
CA GLY A 97 9.47 8.28 16.45
C GLY A 97 9.00 9.09 15.21
N ARG A 98 9.08 8.53 14.01
CA ARG A 98 8.62 9.17 12.76
C ARG A 98 7.10 9.01 12.62
N THR A 99 6.38 10.11 12.40
CA THR A 99 4.97 10.06 12.06
C THR A 99 4.78 9.46 10.67
N LEU A 100 4.06 8.34 10.61
CA LEU A 100 3.68 7.67 9.36
C LEU A 100 2.36 8.21 8.84
N VAL A 101 1.35 8.29 9.74
CA VAL A 101 -0.02 8.63 9.38
C VAL A 101 -0.61 9.57 10.42
N THR A 102 -1.41 10.51 9.96
CA THR A 102 -2.37 11.25 10.78
C THR A 102 -3.76 11.12 10.19
N GLY A 103 -4.77 10.87 11.04
CA GLY A 103 -6.18 10.94 10.72
C GLY A 103 -6.82 12.03 11.55
N THR A 104 -7.66 12.86 10.94
CA THR A 104 -8.51 13.81 11.66
C THR A 104 -9.95 13.42 11.43
N TRP A 105 -10.55 12.84 12.47
CA TRP A 105 -11.91 12.32 12.45
C TRP A 105 -12.89 13.34 12.99
N MET A 106 -13.94 13.61 12.23
CA MET A 106 -15.00 14.52 12.62
C MET A 106 -16.37 13.87 12.41
N LEU A 107 -17.22 13.88 13.43
CA LEU A 107 -18.60 13.43 13.34
C LEU A 107 -19.53 14.56 12.91
N SER A 108 -20.53 14.23 12.09
CA SER A 108 -21.67 15.09 11.85
C SER A 108 -22.52 15.29 13.12
N LYS A 109 -23.30 16.36 13.19
CA LYS A 109 -24.16 16.66 14.35
C LYS A 109 -25.15 15.54 14.69
N ASP A 110 -25.64 14.83 13.70
CA ASP A 110 -26.54 13.68 13.86
C ASP A 110 -25.81 12.36 14.15
N GLY A 111 -24.45 12.38 14.14
CA GLY A 111 -23.61 11.21 14.38
C GLY A 111 -23.70 10.14 13.30
N GLN A 112 -24.30 10.42 12.12
CA GLN A 112 -24.48 9.42 11.06
C GLN A 112 -23.35 9.43 10.03
N THR A 113 -22.58 10.50 9.97
CA THR A 113 -21.47 10.67 9.03
C THR A 113 -20.18 10.92 9.81
N LEU A 114 -19.08 10.31 9.37
CA LEU A 114 -17.73 10.56 9.85
C LEU A 114 -16.87 10.98 8.66
N THR A 115 -16.13 12.07 8.80
CA THR A 115 -15.09 12.44 7.84
C THR A 115 -13.73 12.16 8.42
N ASP A 116 -12.80 11.64 7.62
CA ASP A 116 -11.39 11.48 7.98
C ASP A 116 -10.50 12.20 6.96
N ALA A 117 -9.79 13.21 7.43
CA ALA A 117 -8.69 13.78 6.68
C ALA A 117 -7.41 12.96 6.92
N PHE A 118 -7.26 11.91 6.12
CA PHE A 118 -6.12 10.99 6.20
C PHE A 118 -4.88 11.57 5.50
N ARG A 119 -3.73 11.53 6.18
CA ARG A 119 -2.44 12.01 5.66
C ARG A 119 -1.37 10.99 5.98
N ALA A 120 -0.71 10.45 4.94
CA ALA A 120 0.41 9.55 5.08
C ALA A 120 1.71 10.21 4.63
N ASN A 121 2.69 10.29 5.54
CA ASN A 121 4.00 10.86 5.24
C ASN A 121 4.86 9.83 4.52
N GLN A 122 5.31 10.16 3.33
CA GLN A 122 6.15 9.32 2.50
C GLN A 122 7.64 9.46 2.85
N GLN A 123 8.46 8.56 2.32
CA GLN A 123 9.89 8.53 2.60
C GLN A 123 10.65 9.71 1.96
N ASP A 124 10.15 10.25 0.86
CA ASP A 124 10.71 11.43 0.18
C ASP A 124 10.31 12.76 0.84
N GLY A 125 9.53 12.71 1.94
CA GLY A 125 9.02 13.87 2.65
C GLY A 125 7.70 14.41 2.10
N SER A 126 7.19 13.87 1.00
CA SER A 126 5.87 14.22 0.51
C SER A 126 4.76 13.63 1.39
N THR A 127 3.53 14.11 1.22
CA THR A 127 2.36 13.63 1.96
C THR A 127 1.30 13.14 0.98
N LEU A 128 0.93 11.87 1.11
CA LEU A 128 -0.27 11.33 0.46
C LEU A 128 -1.50 11.79 1.24
N SER A 129 -2.41 12.48 0.56
CA SER A 129 -3.61 13.07 1.15
C SER A 129 -4.86 12.42 0.57
N LEU A 130 -5.68 11.84 1.47
CA LEU A 130 -7.00 11.31 1.15
C LEU A 130 -8.01 11.90 2.12
N ASP A 131 -9.18 12.25 1.61
CA ASP A 131 -10.30 12.67 2.43
C ASP A 131 -11.43 11.66 2.24
N TYR A 132 -11.81 11.01 3.34
CA TYR A 132 -12.85 10.00 3.37
C TYR A 132 -14.14 10.56 3.97
N VAL A 133 -15.27 10.08 3.46
CA VAL A 133 -16.58 10.25 4.07
C VAL A 133 -17.16 8.88 4.32
N TYR A 134 -17.50 8.60 5.57
CA TYR A 134 -18.08 7.35 5.99
C TYR A 134 -19.51 7.53 6.46
N LYS A 135 -20.32 6.50 6.25
CA LYS A 135 -21.66 6.34 6.80
C LYS A 135 -21.63 5.30 7.92
N ARG A 136 -22.35 5.60 9.00
CA ARG A 136 -22.60 4.63 10.08
C ARG A 136 -23.47 3.49 9.56
N THR A 137 -23.04 2.24 9.80
CA THR A 137 -23.78 1.05 9.34
C THR A 137 -24.27 0.16 10.50
N THR A 138 -23.84 0.45 11.74
CA THR A 138 -24.34 -0.25 12.94
C THR A 138 -24.80 0.75 13.99
N PRO A 139 -25.74 0.35 14.88
CA PRO A 139 -26.09 1.17 16.06
C PRO A 139 -24.87 1.50 16.91
N GLY A 140 -24.83 2.71 17.48
CA GLY A 140 -23.75 3.16 18.33
C GLY A 140 -23.85 4.65 18.63
N SER A 141 -22.96 5.16 19.48
CA SER A 141 -22.87 6.59 19.83
C SER A 141 -21.44 7.09 19.67
N GLY A 142 -21.30 8.38 19.39
CA GLY A 142 -19.99 8.96 19.11
C GLY A 142 -19.28 8.22 17.96
N PHE A 143 -18.02 7.89 18.13
CA PHE A 143 -17.25 7.15 17.13
C PHE A 143 -17.49 5.64 17.13
N VAL A 144 -18.17 5.09 18.17
CA VAL A 144 -18.42 3.66 18.32
C VAL A 144 -19.46 3.18 17.34
N ALA A 145 -19.01 2.48 16.28
CA ALA A 145 -19.83 1.90 15.23
C ALA A 145 -18.96 1.12 14.24
N THR A 146 -19.60 0.48 13.26
CA THR A 146 -19.00 0.16 11.98
C THR A 146 -19.29 1.30 11.02
N TRP A 147 -18.27 1.67 10.26
CA TRP A 147 -18.27 2.76 9.30
C TRP A 147 -17.89 2.22 7.93
N GLU A 148 -18.65 2.56 6.91
CA GLU A 148 -18.34 2.23 5.51
C GLU A 148 -18.19 3.51 4.71
N SER A 149 -17.11 3.59 3.93
CA SER A 149 -16.86 4.76 3.09
C SER A 149 -17.94 4.91 2.02
N THR A 150 -18.30 6.14 1.75
CA THR A 150 -19.26 6.53 0.70
C THR A 150 -18.62 7.43 -0.33
N SER A 151 -17.49 8.05 0.02
CA SER A 151 -16.71 8.91 -0.86
C SER A 151 -15.26 8.95 -0.37
N GLU A 152 -14.34 8.87 -1.31
CA GLU A 152 -12.91 8.99 -1.11
C GLU A 152 -12.34 9.96 -2.14
N GLN A 153 -11.71 11.01 -1.65
CA GLN A 153 -11.06 12.00 -2.50
C GLN A 153 -9.55 11.93 -2.32
N MET A 154 -8.85 11.51 -3.35
CA MET A 154 -7.40 11.53 -3.38
C MET A 154 -6.92 12.89 -3.88
N ASN A 155 -6.18 13.60 -3.03
CA ASN A 155 -5.68 14.96 -3.28
C ASN A 155 -4.16 14.98 -3.55
N SER A 156 -3.59 13.83 -3.90
CA SER A 156 -2.15 13.67 -4.17
C SER A 156 -1.91 12.99 -5.50
N VAL A 157 -0.81 13.32 -6.13
CA VAL A 157 -0.31 12.59 -7.30
C VAL A 157 0.29 11.27 -6.82
N VAL A 158 -0.16 10.17 -7.43
CA VAL A 158 0.38 8.84 -7.18
C VAL A 158 0.92 8.28 -8.47
N GLU A 159 2.21 8.02 -8.48
CA GLU A 159 2.94 7.52 -9.64
C GLU A 159 3.80 6.33 -9.23
N PHE A 160 3.95 5.38 -10.13
CA PHE A 160 4.94 4.33 -10.01
C PHE A 160 5.49 3.96 -11.39
N GLN A 161 6.63 3.28 -11.38
CA GLN A 161 7.29 2.80 -12.59
C GLN A 161 7.39 1.29 -12.54
N ILE A 162 7.12 0.65 -13.68
CA ILE A 162 7.37 -0.78 -13.88
C ILE A 162 8.58 -0.93 -14.79
N GLU A 163 9.56 -1.70 -14.33
CA GLU A 163 10.81 -1.98 -15.02
C GLU A 163 10.97 -3.49 -15.20
N PRO A 164 11.76 -3.93 -16.19
CA PRO A 164 12.11 -5.34 -16.34
C PRO A 164 12.91 -5.85 -15.14
N TYR A 165 12.70 -7.11 -14.79
CA TYR A 165 13.49 -7.81 -13.78
C TYR A 165 13.71 -9.26 -14.22
N GLN A 166 14.85 -9.79 -14.03
CA GLN A 166 15.32 -11.18 -14.27
C GLN A 166 14.32 -12.11 -15.00
N GLY A 167 14.64 -12.55 -16.21
CA GLY A 167 13.74 -13.38 -17.00
C GLY A 167 12.51 -12.60 -17.48
N ASP A 168 11.33 -13.07 -17.10
CA ASP A 168 10.02 -12.45 -17.35
C ASP A 168 9.49 -11.63 -16.16
N GLY A 169 10.32 -11.46 -15.12
CA GLY A 169 9.99 -10.71 -13.91
C GLY A 169 9.85 -9.20 -14.15
N LEU A 170 9.21 -8.53 -13.21
CA LEU A 170 9.00 -7.09 -13.20
C LEU A 170 9.40 -6.48 -11.86
N THR A 171 9.87 -5.25 -11.89
CA THR A 171 10.11 -4.43 -10.70
C THR A 171 9.10 -3.29 -10.68
N PHE A 172 8.34 -3.19 -9.59
CA PHE A 172 7.47 -2.04 -9.33
C PHE A 172 8.23 -1.08 -8.41
N VAL A 173 8.47 0.13 -8.90
CA VAL A 173 9.19 1.19 -8.19
C VAL A 173 8.21 2.30 -7.87
N THR A 174 8.06 2.60 -6.57
CA THR A 174 7.29 3.74 -6.07
C THR A 174 8.25 4.76 -5.47
N PRO A 175 8.66 5.78 -6.26
CA PRO A 175 9.73 6.70 -5.83
C PRO A 175 9.40 7.45 -4.54
N ALA A 176 8.19 7.97 -4.39
CA ALA A 176 7.77 8.72 -3.22
C ALA A 176 7.84 7.90 -1.92
N ALA A 177 7.54 6.60 -1.99
CA ALA A 177 7.64 5.69 -0.85
C ALA A 177 9.02 5.07 -0.67
N HIS A 178 9.98 5.33 -1.57
CA HIS A 178 11.26 4.62 -1.68
C HIS A 178 11.08 3.08 -1.65
N GLN A 179 10.01 2.61 -2.26
CA GLN A 179 9.69 1.19 -2.30
C GLN A 179 10.01 0.59 -3.65
N THR A 180 10.49 -0.64 -3.60
CA THR A 180 10.75 -1.45 -4.78
C THR A 180 10.28 -2.86 -4.51
N LEU A 181 9.30 -3.32 -5.29
CA LEU A 181 8.79 -4.68 -5.25
C LEU A 181 9.25 -5.42 -6.51
N LYS A 182 10.09 -6.44 -6.33
CA LYS A 182 10.60 -7.29 -7.41
C LYS A 182 9.71 -8.51 -7.54
N LEU A 183 9.01 -8.65 -8.65
CA LEU A 183 8.10 -9.76 -8.91
C LEU A 183 8.75 -10.84 -9.75
N ILE A 184 8.64 -12.08 -9.28
CA ILE A 184 8.97 -13.32 -10.00
C ILE A 184 7.65 -14.06 -10.19
N PHE A 185 7.31 -14.41 -11.43
CA PHE A 185 6.01 -14.99 -11.79
C PHE A 185 6.00 -16.54 -11.72
N ASP A 186 6.64 -17.12 -10.72
CA ASP A 186 6.71 -18.58 -10.50
C ASP A 186 5.61 -19.13 -9.59
N GLY A 187 4.75 -18.24 -9.06
CA GLY A 187 3.65 -18.57 -8.16
C GLY A 187 4.07 -19.02 -6.75
N LYS A 188 5.36 -18.90 -6.41
CA LYS A 188 5.90 -19.21 -5.09
C LYS A 188 5.92 -17.97 -4.21
N ASP A 189 6.00 -18.20 -2.90
CA ASP A 189 6.15 -17.11 -1.94
C ASP A 189 7.59 -16.60 -1.91
N HIS A 190 7.75 -15.30 -2.12
CA HIS A 190 9.00 -14.56 -2.04
C HIS A 190 8.95 -13.55 -0.89
N PRO A 191 10.03 -13.37 -0.12
CA PRO A 191 10.06 -12.36 0.93
C PRO A 191 9.85 -10.96 0.37
N ASN A 192 8.97 -10.20 1.02
CA ASN A 192 8.83 -8.77 0.80
C ASN A 192 9.55 -8.03 1.93
N VAL A 193 10.57 -7.25 1.60
CA VAL A 193 11.44 -6.56 2.55
C VAL A 193 11.55 -5.08 2.21
N GLY A 194 11.56 -4.25 3.22
CA GLY A 194 11.67 -2.80 3.07
C GLY A 194 11.56 -2.09 4.42
N PRO A 195 11.85 -0.79 4.49
CA PRO A 195 11.90 -0.05 5.75
C PRO A 195 10.56 -0.02 6.50
N ASP A 196 9.44 0.06 5.77
CA ASP A 196 8.09 0.10 6.36
C ASP A 196 7.29 -1.20 6.12
N VAL A 197 7.95 -2.25 5.59
CA VAL A 197 7.32 -3.55 5.36
C VAL A 197 7.23 -4.33 6.67
N PRO A 198 6.06 -4.88 7.04
CA PRO A 198 5.93 -5.68 8.25
C PRO A 198 6.80 -6.94 8.22
N ALA A 199 7.36 -7.30 9.37
CA ALA A 199 8.16 -8.51 9.51
C ALA A 199 7.34 -9.77 9.14
N GLY A 200 7.93 -10.66 8.34
CA GLY A 200 7.28 -11.87 7.85
C GLY A 200 6.33 -11.63 6.67
N SER A 201 6.46 -10.46 6.01
CA SER A 201 5.76 -10.19 4.75
C SER A 201 6.36 -11.02 3.61
N ALA A 202 5.49 -11.55 2.78
CA ALA A 202 5.82 -12.25 1.55
C ALA A 202 4.79 -11.91 0.47
N TYR A 203 5.16 -12.16 -0.77
CA TYR A 203 4.23 -12.12 -1.90
C TYR A 203 4.40 -13.38 -2.76
N SER A 204 3.36 -13.73 -3.49
CA SER A 204 3.46 -14.62 -4.65
C SER A 204 2.84 -13.94 -5.86
N ALA A 205 3.43 -14.13 -7.04
CA ALA A 205 2.95 -13.50 -8.26
C ALA A 205 2.79 -14.52 -9.38
N ARG A 206 1.82 -14.29 -10.26
CA ARG A 206 1.54 -15.06 -11.45
C ARG A 206 1.21 -14.14 -12.62
N ARG A 207 1.65 -14.52 -13.80
CA ARG A 207 1.18 -13.93 -15.05
C ARG A 207 0.01 -14.78 -15.55
N LEU A 208 -1.21 -14.25 -15.53
CA LEU A 208 -2.40 -14.98 -15.98
C LEU A 208 -2.50 -14.98 -17.51
N ASN A 209 -2.09 -13.90 -18.15
CA ASN A 209 -1.95 -13.75 -19.60
C ASN A 209 -1.04 -12.54 -19.92
N GLU A 210 -0.90 -12.19 -21.22
CA GLU A 210 -0.02 -11.09 -21.66
C GLU A 210 -0.40 -9.71 -21.05
N ARG A 211 -1.63 -9.53 -20.59
CA ARG A 211 -2.15 -8.26 -20.08
C ARG A 211 -2.68 -8.36 -18.66
N THR A 212 -2.47 -9.48 -17.96
CA THR A 212 -3.01 -9.65 -16.62
C THR A 212 -1.99 -10.30 -15.69
N LEU A 213 -1.71 -9.64 -14.58
CA LEU A 213 -0.89 -10.12 -13.47
C LEU A 213 -1.76 -10.32 -12.24
N GLU A 214 -1.42 -11.30 -11.43
CA GLU A 214 -1.99 -11.53 -10.11
C GLU A 214 -0.88 -11.53 -9.07
N ILE A 215 -1.09 -10.82 -7.96
CA ILE A 215 -0.18 -10.76 -6.82
C ILE A 215 -0.98 -11.07 -5.57
N THR A 216 -0.47 -11.98 -4.74
CA THR A 216 -1.04 -12.28 -3.42
C THR A 216 -0.05 -11.86 -2.34
N ASP A 217 -0.47 -10.96 -1.46
CA ASP A 217 0.32 -10.49 -0.34
C ASP A 217 0.00 -11.29 0.92
N LYS A 218 1.03 -11.60 1.69
CA LYS A 218 0.94 -12.37 2.93
C LYS A 218 1.74 -11.73 4.05
N ILE A 219 1.28 -11.94 5.28
CA ILE A 219 2.05 -11.68 6.50
C ILE A 219 1.97 -12.96 7.35
N LYS A 220 3.12 -13.56 7.67
CA LYS A 220 3.21 -14.81 8.43
C LYS A 220 2.26 -15.88 7.86
N ASP A 221 2.37 -16.15 6.57
CA ASP A 221 1.58 -17.12 5.79
C ASP A 221 0.07 -16.82 5.67
N LYS A 222 -0.43 -15.77 6.32
CA LYS A 222 -1.81 -15.34 6.17
C LYS A 222 -1.95 -14.38 4.99
N VAL A 223 -2.83 -14.70 4.05
CA VAL A 223 -3.19 -13.77 2.96
C VAL A 223 -3.80 -12.50 3.55
N THR A 224 -3.23 -11.37 3.19
CA THR A 224 -3.71 -10.03 3.59
C THR A 224 -4.35 -9.28 2.45
N ASN A 225 -3.95 -9.58 1.20
CA ASN A 225 -4.51 -8.91 0.03
C ASN A 225 -4.29 -9.80 -1.21
N THR A 226 -5.18 -9.71 -2.18
CA THR A 226 -4.99 -10.24 -3.53
C THR A 226 -5.21 -9.12 -4.52
N GLN A 227 -4.29 -8.95 -5.46
CA GLN A 227 -4.31 -7.86 -6.42
C GLN A 227 -4.26 -8.40 -7.83
N GLN A 228 -5.07 -7.85 -8.70
CA GLN A 228 -5.00 -8.09 -10.13
C GLN A 228 -4.65 -6.80 -10.85
N PHE A 229 -3.67 -6.85 -11.74
CA PHE A 229 -3.28 -5.75 -12.61
C PHE A 229 -3.64 -6.11 -14.04
N GLU A 230 -4.47 -5.29 -14.68
CA GLU A 230 -4.96 -5.54 -16.04
C GLU A 230 -4.70 -4.34 -16.94
N LEU A 231 -4.03 -4.60 -18.07
CA LEU A 231 -3.81 -3.62 -19.13
C LEU A 231 -5.01 -3.57 -20.07
N SER A 232 -5.43 -2.35 -20.42
CA SER A 232 -6.38 -2.13 -21.51
C SER A 232 -5.85 -2.66 -22.86
N PRO A 233 -6.73 -2.96 -23.83
CA PRO A 233 -6.29 -3.44 -25.14
C PRO A 233 -5.33 -2.51 -25.88
N ASP A 234 -5.43 -1.20 -25.67
CA ASP A 234 -4.55 -0.17 -26.24
C ASP A 234 -3.28 0.08 -25.42
N LEU A 235 -3.09 -0.65 -24.30
CA LEU A 235 -1.97 -0.57 -23.39
C LEU A 235 -1.76 0.81 -22.73
N LYS A 236 -2.77 1.68 -22.75
CA LYS A 236 -2.68 3.03 -22.19
C LYS A 236 -3.19 3.14 -20.76
N THR A 237 -3.95 2.15 -20.31
CA THR A 237 -4.54 2.12 -18.99
C THR A 237 -4.15 0.85 -18.28
N LEU A 238 -3.77 0.97 -17.00
CA LEU A 238 -3.51 -0.15 -16.10
C LEU A 238 -4.52 -0.07 -14.95
N THR A 239 -5.37 -1.09 -14.84
CA THR A 239 -6.33 -1.20 -13.74
C THR A 239 -5.79 -2.16 -12.69
N GLN A 240 -5.67 -1.69 -11.46
CA GLN A 240 -5.40 -2.51 -10.29
C GLN A 240 -6.71 -2.76 -9.54
N THR A 241 -7.10 -4.02 -9.40
CA THR A 241 -8.20 -4.43 -8.52
C THR A 241 -7.61 -5.14 -7.32
N ALA A 242 -7.75 -4.55 -6.14
CA ALA A 242 -7.21 -5.08 -4.89
C ALA A 242 -8.35 -5.54 -3.96
N HIS A 243 -8.20 -6.75 -3.43
CA HIS A 243 -9.13 -7.38 -2.49
C HIS A 243 -8.42 -7.58 -1.14
N PRO A 244 -8.45 -6.59 -0.22
CA PRO A 244 -7.98 -6.79 1.14
C PRO A 244 -8.81 -7.87 1.83
N ALA A 245 -8.15 -8.80 2.54
CA ALA A 245 -8.80 -9.99 3.11
C ALA A 245 -9.81 -9.67 4.23
N ASP A 246 -9.70 -8.49 4.84
CA ASP A 246 -10.54 -7.99 5.93
C ASP A 246 -11.60 -6.98 5.47
N GLN A 247 -11.64 -6.67 4.18
CA GLN A 247 -12.62 -5.74 3.59
C GLN A 247 -13.55 -6.45 2.62
N GLY A 248 -14.83 -6.10 2.65
CA GLY A 248 -15.86 -6.77 1.85
C GLY A 248 -15.91 -6.34 0.39
N ALA A 249 -15.29 -5.21 0.02
CA ALA A 249 -15.32 -4.66 -1.33
C ALA A 249 -13.90 -4.44 -1.86
N ALA A 250 -13.76 -4.51 -3.18
CA ALA A 250 -12.49 -4.30 -3.85
C ALA A 250 -12.19 -2.81 -4.02
N ASN A 251 -10.91 -2.46 -3.91
CA ASN A 251 -10.37 -1.19 -4.35
C ASN A 251 -9.98 -1.27 -5.82
N ILE A 252 -10.43 -0.32 -6.63
CA ILE A 252 -10.13 -0.23 -8.05
C ILE A 252 -9.33 1.04 -8.28
N LEU A 253 -8.08 0.90 -8.67
CA LEU A 253 -7.20 1.99 -9.02
C LEU A 253 -6.91 1.95 -10.51
N VAL A 254 -7.10 3.08 -11.18
CA VAL A 254 -6.90 3.20 -12.62
C VAL A 254 -5.73 4.14 -12.86
N PHE A 255 -4.71 3.63 -13.52
CA PHE A 255 -3.51 4.38 -13.87
C PHE A 255 -3.46 4.60 -15.38
N GLU A 256 -2.96 5.75 -15.78
CA GLU A 256 -2.71 6.10 -17.16
C GLU A 256 -1.21 6.06 -17.42
N ARG A 257 -0.85 5.60 -18.61
CA ARG A 257 0.55 5.56 -19.06
C ARG A 257 1.03 6.98 -19.37
N GLU A 258 2.19 7.35 -18.85
CA GLU A 258 2.88 8.58 -19.17
C GLU A 258 3.78 8.46 -20.42
#